data_5004aa49b8324d76a57de33bc1295053
#
_entry.id   5004aa49b8324d76a57de33bc1295053
#
_cell.length_a   1.000
_cell.length_b   1.000
_cell.length_c   1.000
_cell.angle_alpha   90.00
_cell.angle_beta   90.00
_cell.angle_gamma   90.00
#
_symmetry.space_group_name_H-M   'P 1'
#
loop_
_entity.id
_entity.type
_entity.pdbx_description
1 polymer ?
#
loop_
_entity_poly.entity_id
_entity_poly.type
_entity_poly.pdbx_seq_one_letter_code
_entity_poly.pdbx_strand_id
1 'polypeptide(L)'
;MNINLYENLQKIIEESGKSYHGSGPASDEMISLYEKELSISFPESYKIFLKKYGTLSFYGISRLGMVATSAPDVRFVTQEARKLGDIDENMIQIKSSGYGPIFSIDKSIIGSNGEAAIVETELSFKRDKYKKVVANNFSEFLLNEIKNSLK
;
A
#
# COMPACT_ATOMS: atom_id res chain seq x y z
N MET A 1 8.69 14.25 -2.32
CA MET A 1 8.72 13.36 -3.47
C MET A 1 9.80 12.32 -3.33
N ASN A 2 9.50 11.08 -3.62
CA ASN A 2 10.37 9.98 -3.20
C ASN A 2 10.88 9.12 -4.32
N ILE A 3 11.24 9.74 -5.45
CA ILE A 3 11.83 9.03 -6.57
C ILE A 3 13.11 8.31 -6.14
N ASN A 4 13.94 8.99 -5.32
CA ASN A 4 15.18 8.39 -4.82
C ASN A 4 14.91 7.16 -3.96
N LEU A 5 13.79 7.14 -3.23
CA LEU A 5 13.44 5.96 -2.43
C LEU A 5 13.13 4.76 -3.33
N TYR A 6 12.45 5.01 -4.46
CA TYR A 6 12.14 3.92 -5.39
C TYR A 6 13.37 3.43 -6.13
N GLU A 7 14.31 4.31 -6.45
CA GLU A 7 15.58 3.90 -7.02
C GLU A 7 16.34 3.02 -6.03
N ASN A 8 16.36 3.42 -4.77
CA ASN A 8 16.96 2.65 -3.69
C ASN A 8 16.28 1.28 -3.55
N LEU A 9 14.98 1.26 -3.59
CA LEU A 9 14.21 0.03 -3.48
C LEU A 9 14.57 -0.93 -4.61
N GLN A 10 14.60 -0.42 -5.83
CA GLN A 10 14.93 -1.24 -7.00
C GLN A 10 16.34 -1.82 -6.86
N LYS A 11 17.28 -1.01 -6.38
CA LYS A 11 18.65 -1.45 -6.17
C LYS A 11 18.72 -2.54 -5.12
N ILE A 12 18.01 -2.39 -4.01
CA ILE A 12 17.96 -3.39 -2.95
C ILE A 12 17.43 -4.72 -3.48
N ILE A 13 16.35 -4.66 -4.26
CA ILE A 13 15.75 -5.85 -4.86
C ILE A 13 16.77 -6.55 -5.77
N GLU A 14 17.43 -5.79 -6.64
CA GLU A 14 18.39 -6.36 -7.58
C GLU A 14 19.59 -6.94 -6.88
N GLU A 15 20.10 -6.25 -5.87
CA GLU A 15 21.28 -6.72 -5.13
C GLU A 15 21.00 -7.94 -4.27
N SER A 16 19.74 -8.17 -3.92
CA SER A 16 19.36 -9.33 -3.13
C SER A 16 19.49 -10.64 -3.90
N GLY A 17 19.51 -10.56 -5.23
CA GLY A 17 19.53 -11.75 -6.07
C GLY A 17 18.21 -12.49 -6.11
N LYS A 18 17.17 -11.97 -5.48
CA LYS A 18 15.85 -12.61 -5.45
C LYS A 18 14.99 -12.11 -6.60
N SER A 19 14.16 -13.00 -7.11
CA SER A 19 13.20 -12.64 -8.15
C SER A 19 12.08 -11.79 -7.57
N TYR A 20 11.58 -10.89 -8.38
CA TYR A 20 10.38 -10.15 -8.01
C TYR A 20 9.45 -10.09 -9.21
N HIS A 21 8.18 -9.82 -8.94
CA HIS A 21 7.17 -9.80 -9.99
C HIS A 21 6.19 -8.66 -9.75
N GLY A 22 5.90 -7.90 -10.80
CA GLY A 22 4.89 -6.87 -10.79
C GLY A 22 3.85 -7.16 -11.87
N SER A 23 2.65 -6.63 -11.70
CA SER A 23 1.58 -6.85 -12.68
C SER A 23 1.73 -5.97 -13.92
N GLY A 24 2.64 -5.00 -13.87
CA GLY A 24 2.83 -4.05 -14.96
C GLY A 24 2.28 -2.68 -14.60
N PRO A 25 2.75 -1.65 -15.32
CA PRO A 25 2.38 -0.27 -14.98
C PRO A 25 0.88 -0.02 -15.08
N ALA A 26 0.35 0.74 -14.15
CA ALA A 26 -1.03 1.24 -14.25
C ALA A 26 -0.99 2.55 -15.05
N SER A 27 -2.03 2.79 -15.86
CA SER A 27 -2.12 4.03 -16.62
C SER A 27 -2.67 5.17 -15.76
N ASP A 28 -2.41 6.40 -16.19
CA ASP A 28 -2.98 7.57 -15.50
C ASP A 28 -4.50 7.52 -15.51
N GLU A 29 -5.09 7.08 -16.61
CA GLU A 29 -6.55 6.98 -16.72
C GLU A 29 -7.12 5.99 -15.73
N MET A 30 -6.47 4.84 -15.57
CA MET A 30 -6.88 3.82 -14.61
C MET A 30 -6.79 4.35 -13.18
N ILE A 31 -5.70 5.02 -12.86
CA ILE A 31 -5.51 5.59 -11.53
C ILE A 31 -6.60 6.62 -11.24
N SER A 32 -6.86 7.52 -12.20
CA SER A 32 -7.90 8.53 -12.04
C SER A 32 -9.28 7.92 -11.86
N LEU A 33 -9.58 6.85 -12.60
CA LEU A 33 -10.84 6.16 -12.46
C LEU A 33 -11.02 5.59 -11.06
N TYR A 34 -9.97 4.97 -10.53
CA TYR A 34 -10.02 4.36 -9.21
C TYR A 34 -10.14 5.41 -8.12
N GLU A 35 -9.43 6.54 -8.27
CA GLU A 35 -9.58 7.65 -7.34
C GLU A 35 -11.02 8.15 -7.31
N LYS A 36 -11.63 8.24 -8.47
CA LYS A 36 -13.02 8.70 -8.56
C LYS A 36 -13.96 7.71 -7.90
N GLU A 37 -13.79 6.42 -8.16
CA GLU A 37 -14.67 5.39 -7.61
C GLU A 37 -14.51 5.22 -6.12
N LEU A 38 -13.32 5.47 -5.59
CA LEU A 38 -13.07 5.40 -4.15
C LEU A 38 -13.31 6.74 -3.47
N SER A 39 -13.57 7.79 -4.24
CA SER A 39 -13.80 9.16 -3.74
C SER A 39 -12.63 9.65 -2.90
N ILE A 40 -11.40 9.37 -3.35
CA ILE A 40 -10.21 9.73 -2.62
C ILE A 40 -9.04 9.88 -3.60
N SER A 41 -8.16 10.84 -3.35
CA SER A 41 -6.97 10.99 -4.18
C SER A 41 -5.83 10.16 -3.59
N PHE A 42 -5.07 9.50 -4.47
CA PHE A 42 -3.94 8.69 -4.03
C PHE A 42 -2.72 9.58 -3.77
N PRO A 43 -1.95 9.29 -2.71
CA PRO A 43 -0.69 10.01 -2.49
C PRO A 43 0.28 9.82 -3.64
N GLU A 44 1.15 10.80 -3.83
CA GLU A 44 2.10 10.77 -4.94
C GLU A 44 2.99 9.53 -4.92
N SER A 45 3.50 9.15 -3.75
CA SER A 45 4.37 7.97 -3.65
C SER A 45 3.65 6.70 -4.09
N TYR A 46 2.37 6.58 -3.77
CA TYR A 46 1.58 5.41 -4.18
C TYR A 46 1.32 5.43 -5.69
N LYS A 47 1.05 6.60 -6.26
CA LYS A 47 0.87 6.71 -7.71
C LYS A 47 2.14 6.31 -8.46
N ILE A 48 3.30 6.72 -7.97
CA ILE A 48 4.58 6.34 -8.58
C ILE A 48 4.73 4.81 -8.56
N PHE A 49 4.40 4.20 -7.44
CA PHE A 49 4.44 2.74 -7.31
C PHE A 49 3.52 2.07 -8.34
N LEU A 50 2.29 2.54 -8.45
CA LEU A 50 1.32 1.96 -9.37
C LEU A 50 1.79 2.09 -10.83
N LYS A 51 2.38 3.23 -11.17
CA LYS A 51 2.88 3.46 -12.53
C LYS A 51 4.12 2.63 -12.84
N LYS A 52 4.89 2.28 -11.82
CA LYS A 52 6.12 1.53 -12.02
C LYS A 52 5.87 0.02 -11.98
N TYR A 53 5.10 -0.46 -11.03
CA TYR A 53 4.91 -1.89 -10.80
C TYR A 53 3.47 -2.37 -10.94
N GLY A 54 2.49 -1.54 -10.65
CA GLY A 54 1.10 -1.99 -10.48
C GLY A 54 0.96 -2.78 -9.19
N THR A 55 1.50 -3.99 -9.16
CA THR A 55 1.66 -4.78 -7.94
C THR A 55 3.12 -5.12 -7.77
N LEU A 56 3.48 -5.60 -6.58
CA LEU A 56 4.83 -6.09 -6.36
C LEU A 56 4.76 -7.30 -5.43
N SER A 57 5.29 -8.42 -5.89
CA SER A 57 5.49 -9.60 -5.06
C SER A 57 6.97 -9.99 -5.15
N PHE A 58 7.50 -10.49 -4.05
CA PHE A 58 8.91 -10.79 -3.90
C PHE A 58 9.06 -12.30 -3.75
N TYR A 59 9.66 -12.94 -4.74
CA TYR A 59 9.77 -14.39 -4.78
C TYR A 59 10.49 -14.93 -3.55
N GLY A 60 9.97 -16.01 -3.00
CA GLY A 60 10.54 -16.67 -1.84
C GLY A 60 10.12 -16.04 -0.53
N ILE A 61 9.39 -14.94 -0.58
CA ILE A 61 8.92 -14.24 0.61
C ILE A 61 7.41 -14.09 0.50
N SER A 62 6.73 -15.21 0.64
CA SER A 62 5.30 -15.27 0.43
C SER A 62 4.51 -14.35 1.35
N ARG A 63 5.08 -14.02 2.50
CA ARG A 63 4.39 -13.15 3.44
C ARG A 63 4.41 -11.69 3.02
N LEU A 64 5.25 -11.36 2.05
CA LEU A 64 5.24 -10.00 1.55
C LEU A 64 3.87 -9.63 1.01
N GLY A 65 3.18 -10.60 0.42
CA GLY A 65 1.76 -10.55 0.08
C GLY A 65 1.15 -9.19 -0.08
N MET A 66 1.67 -8.38 -0.97
CA MET A 66 1.15 -7.04 -1.16
C MET A 66 -0.06 -7.10 -2.06
N VAL A 67 -1.08 -7.78 -1.56
CA VAL A 67 -2.23 -8.17 -2.36
C VAL A 67 -2.97 -7.01 -2.94
N ALA A 68 -3.08 -5.94 -2.19
CA ALA A 68 -3.87 -4.80 -2.61
C ALA A 68 -3.06 -3.78 -3.38
N THR A 69 -1.94 -4.18 -3.96
CA THR A 69 -1.08 -3.25 -4.67
C THR A 69 -1.35 -3.19 -6.17
N SER A 70 -2.12 -4.15 -6.70
CA SER A 70 -2.60 -4.06 -8.07
C SER A 70 -3.77 -3.08 -8.11
N ALA A 71 -3.81 -2.22 -9.13
CA ALA A 71 -4.90 -1.26 -9.23
C ALA A 71 -6.29 -1.92 -9.18
N PRO A 72 -6.56 -3.02 -9.92
CA PRO A 72 -7.86 -3.68 -9.80
C PRO A 72 -8.15 -4.19 -8.38
N ASP A 73 -7.14 -4.73 -7.74
CA ASP A 73 -7.31 -5.31 -6.41
C ASP A 73 -7.54 -4.24 -5.36
N VAL A 74 -6.81 -3.14 -5.42
CA VAL A 74 -6.95 -2.08 -4.41
C VAL A 74 -8.33 -1.47 -4.44
N ARG A 75 -8.92 -1.33 -5.62
CA ARG A 75 -10.29 -0.81 -5.72
C ARG A 75 -11.27 -1.75 -5.06
N PHE A 76 -11.22 -3.03 -5.42
CA PHE A 76 -12.16 -4.01 -4.90
C PHE A 76 -12.01 -4.19 -3.38
N VAL A 77 -10.79 -4.42 -2.91
CA VAL A 77 -10.58 -4.70 -1.48
C VAL A 77 -10.91 -3.49 -0.61
N THR A 78 -10.63 -2.29 -1.11
CA THR A 78 -10.95 -1.07 -0.35
C THR A 78 -12.45 -0.89 -0.24
N GLN A 79 -13.18 -1.10 -1.34
CA GLN A 79 -14.63 -0.98 -1.32
C GLN A 79 -15.27 -2.00 -0.37
N GLU A 80 -14.79 -3.24 -0.43
CA GLU A 80 -15.31 -4.29 0.45
C GLU A 80 -15.00 -4.01 1.91
N ALA A 81 -13.77 -3.59 2.21
CA ALA A 81 -13.38 -3.30 3.58
C ALA A 81 -14.19 -2.14 4.17
N ARG A 82 -14.44 -1.10 3.37
CA ARG A 82 -15.29 0.01 3.82
C ARG A 82 -16.72 -0.45 4.10
N LYS A 83 -17.25 -1.27 3.22
CA LYS A 83 -18.60 -1.80 3.35
C LYS A 83 -18.76 -2.61 4.63
N LEU A 84 -17.74 -3.38 4.97
CA LEU A 84 -17.77 -4.24 6.16
C LEU A 84 -17.43 -3.47 7.45
N GLY A 85 -16.97 -2.24 7.34
CA GLY A 85 -16.58 -1.46 8.52
C GLY A 85 -15.18 -1.78 9.02
N ASP A 86 -14.38 -2.47 8.21
CA ASP A 86 -13.01 -2.83 8.59
C ASP A 86 -12.05 -1.65 8.45
N ILE A 87 -12.39 -0.70 7.59
CA ILE A 87 -11.67 0.57 7.44
C ILE A 87 -12.70 1.67 7.21
N ASP A 88 -12.27 2.93 7.31
CA ASP A 88 -13.17 4.05 7.06
C ASP A 88 -12.94 4.64 5.67
N GLU A 89 -13.71 5.68 5.33
CA GLU A 89 -13.70 6.24 3.98
C GLU A 89 -12.45 7.04 3.63
N ASN A 90 -11.60 7.34 4.63
CA ASN A 90 -10.33 8.03 4.40
C ASN A 90 -9.19 7.06 4.14
N MET A 91 -9.47 5.78 4.13
CA MET A 91 -8.44 4.74 4.07
C MET A 91 -8.48 3.98 2.76
N ILE A 92 -7.28 3.62 2.28
CA ILE A 92 -7.08 2.80 1.08
C ILE A 92 -6.33 1.55 1.53
N GLN A 93 -6.96 0.39 1.44
CA GLN A 93 -6.32 -0.84 1.90
C GLN A 93 -5.22 -1.26 0.93
N ILE A 94 -4.00 -1.43 1.44
CA ILE A 94 -2.86 -1.81 0.60
C ILE A 94 -2.29 -3.17 0.93
N LYS A 95 -2.65 -3.72 2.09
CA LYS A 95 -2.17 -5.05 2.49
C LYS A 95 -3.10 -5.64 3.53
N SER A 96 -3.31 -6.95 3.46
CA SER A 96 -4.08 -7.68 4.46
C SER A 96 -3.30 -8.93 4.84
N SER A 97 -3.29 -9.24 6.14
CA SER A 97 -2.68 -10.48 6.61
C SER A 97 -3.57 -11.70 6.33
N GLY A 98 -4.84 -11.45 6.01
CA GLY A 98 -5.78 -12.53 5.76
C GLY A 98 -6.50 -13.05 7.01
N TYR A 99 -5.99 -12.74 8.18
CA TYR A 99 -6.58 -13.24 9.42
C TYR A 99 -6.59 -12.23 10.56
N GLY A 100 -6.36 -10.98 10.27
CA GLY A 100 -6.34 -9.95 11.31
C GLY A 100 -5.96 -8.59 10.78
N PRO A 101 -4.71 -8.16 11.01
CA PRO A 101 -4.32 -6.79 10.68
C PRO A 101 -4.47 -6.44 9.21
N ILE A 102 -4.97 -5.22 8.99
CA ILE A 102 -5.08 -4.61 7.67
C ILE A 102 -4.19 -3.38 7.68
N PHE A 103 -3.47 -3.15 6.59
CA PHE A 103 -2.60 -1.99 6.44
C PHE A 103 -3.18 -1.08 5.37
N SER A 104 -3.32 0.19 5.69
CA SER A 104 -4.00 1.15 4.81
C SER A 104 -3.27 2.48 4.75
N ILE A 105 -3.36 3.14 3.60
CA ILE A 105 -3.00 4.55 3.49
C ILE A 105 -4.16 5.32 4.11
N ASP A 106 -3.87 6.21 5.06
CA ASP A 106 -4.94 6.96 5.74
C ASP A 106 -4.80 8.45 5.45
N LYS A 107 -5.69 8.97 4.63
CA LYS A 107 -5.65 10.37 4.20
C LYS A 107 -5.99 11.34 5.33
N SER A 108 -6.55 10.85 6.43
CA SER A 108 -6.86 11.71 7.57
C SER A 108 -5.65 11.93 8.48
N ILE A 109 -4.57 11.17 8.28
CA ILE A 109 -3.37 11.29 9.10
C ILE A 109 -2.20 11.61 8.19
N ILE A 110 -1.56 12.77 8.41
CA ILE A 110 -0.44 13.21 7.59
C ILE A 110 0.86 12.87 8.30
N GLY A 111 1.75 12.16 7.61
CA GLY A 111 3.05 11.81 8.16
C GLY A 111 4.02 12.98 8.15
N SER A 112 5.20 12.75 8.72
CA SER A 112 6.19 13.82 8.89
C SER A 112 6.68 14.43 7.58
N ASN A 113 6.53 13.71 6.47
CA ASN A 113 6.95 14.21 5.15
C ASN A 113 5.82 14.87 4.36
N GLY A 114 4.66 15.08 4.98
CA GLY A 114 3.54 15.74 4.33
C GLY A 114 2.63 14.84 3.52
N GLU A 115 2.91 13.54 3.45
CA GLU A 115 2.03 12.59 2.78
C GLU A 115 1.20 11.81 3.79
N ALA A 116 0.14 11.15 3.29
CA ALA A 116 -0.71 10.32 4.14
C ALA A 116 0.08 9.19 4.78
N ALA A 117 -0.13 8.98 6.07
CA ALA A 117 0.54 7.94 6.82
C ALA A 117 -0.06 6.56 6.50
N ILE A 118 0.70 5.53 6.82
CA ILE A 118 0.21 4.15 6.73
C ILE A 118 -0.18 3.71 8.13
N VAL A 119 -1.38 3.14 8.25
CA VAL A 119 -1.88 2.69 9.55
C VAL A 119 -2.20 1.20 9.51
N GLU A 120 -2.06 0.58 10.66
CA GLU A 120 -2.46 -0.80 10.89
C GLU A 120 -3.74 -0.80 11.72
N THR A 121 -4.75 -1.57 11.30
CA THR A 121 -5.98 -1.74 12.07
C THR A 121 -6.24 -3.22 12.28
N GLU A 122 -6.90 -3.53 13.40
CA GLU A 122 -7.27 -4.90 13.75
C GLU A 122 -8.75 -5.11 13.45
N LEU A 123 -9.21 -6.33 13.63
CA LEU A 123 -10.63 -6.64 13.45
C LEU A 123 -11.51 -5.83 14.40
N SER A 124 -10.95 -5.42 15.55
CA SER A 124 -11.66 -4.59 16.52
C SER A 124 -11.96 -3.18 16.02
N PHE A 125 -11.39 -2.77 14.90
CA PHE A 125 -11.59 -1.41 14.36
C PHE A 125 -13.07 -1.06 14.23
N LYS A 126 -13.89 -2.03 13.90
CA LYS A 126 -15.36 -1.81 13.80
C LYS A 126 -15.95 -1.22 15.08
N ARG A 127 -15.34 -1.55 16.22
CA ARG A 127 -15.84 -1.13 17.53
C ARG A 127 -15.04 0.03 18.10
N ASP A 128 -13.72 -0.06 18.08
CA ASP A 128 -12.88 0.90 18.80
C ASP A 128 -12.27 1.98 17.92
N LYS A 129 -12.32 1.82 16.59
CA LYS A 129 -11.77 2.79 15.63
C LYS A 129 -10.30 3.08 15.85
N TYR A 130 -9.59 2.16 16.50
CA TYR A 130 -8.18 2.36 16.81
C TYR A 130 -7.31 2.17 15.57
N LYS A 131 -6.37 3.10 15.36
CA LYS A 131 -5.42 3.06 14.26
C LYS A 131 -4.02 3.18 14.83
N LYS A 132 -3.10 2.35 14.35
CA LYS A 132 -1.69 2.42 14.73
C LYS A 132 -0.89 2.88 13.53
N VAL A 133 -0.23 4.04 13.65
CA VAL A 133 0.63 4.54 12.57
C VAL A 133 1.89 3.68 12.50
N VAL A 134 2.18 3.12 11.33
CA VAL A 134 3.33 2.23 11.16
C VAL A 134 4.37 2.78 10.18
N ALA A 135 4.02 3.79 9.40
CA ALA A 135 4.96 4.44 8.49
C ALA A 135 4.47 5.83 8.13
N ASN A 136 5.38 6.71 7.74
CA ASN A 136 5.04 8.08 7.40
C ASN A 136 4.42 8.24 6.02
N ASN A 137 4.68 7.30 5.12
CA ASN A 137 4.10 7.31 3.78
C ASN A 137 4.23 5.92 3.17
N PHE A 138 3.68 5.75 1.97
CA PHE A 138 3.67 4.46 1.30
C PHE A 138 5.08 3.99 0.94
N SER A 139 5.94 4.87 0.43
CA SER A 139 7.28 4.45 0.02
C SER A 139 8.11 3.97 1.20
N GLU A 140 7.98 4.62 2.36
CA GLU A 140 8.65 4.17 3.58
C GLU A 140 8.13 2.79 4.00
N PHE A 141 6.81 2.61 3.97
CA PHE A 141 6.20 1.33 4.29
C PHE A 141 6.73 0.21 3.40
N LEU A 142 6.74 0.45 2.09
CA LEU A 142 7.18 -0.54 1.13
C LEU A 142 8.66 -0.89 1.34
N LEU A 143 9.49 0.12 1.54
CA LEU A 143 10.92 -0.10 1.76
C LEU A 143 11.16 -0.93 3.02
N ASN A 144 10.44 -0.63 4.10
CA ASN A 144 10.55 -1.39 5.34
C ASN A 144 10.11 -2.83 5.16
N GLU A 145 9.04 -3.06 4.41
CA GLU A 145 8.55 -4.41 4.13
C GLU A 145 9.61 -5.22 3.39
N ILE A 146 10.23 -4.62 2.37
CA ILE A 146 11.25 -5.31 1.59
C ILE A 146 12.47 -5.61 2.45
N LYS A 147 12.96 -4.63 3.21
CA LYS A 147 14.13 -4.83 4.07
C LYS A 147 13.88 -5.91 5.11
N ASN A 148 12.71 -5.91 5.72
CA ASN A 148 12.38 -6.92 6.72
C ASN A 148 12.30 -8.30 6.12
N SER A 149 11.87 -8.39 4.87
CA SER A 149 11.76 -9.66 4.16
C SER A 149 13.13 -10.29 3.86
N LEU A 150 14.16 -9.47 3.80
CA LEU A 150 15.50 -9.94 3.44
C LEU A 150 16.33 -10.40 4.64
N LYS A 151 15.83 -10.26 5.83
CA LYS A 151 16.53 -10.68 7.05
C LYS A 151 16.44 -12.17 7.31
#